data_d26734c5043412c75ad8495f71ee3183
#
_entry.id   d26734c5043412c75ad8495f71ee3183
#
_cell.length_a   1.000
_cell.length_b   1.000
_cell.length_c   1.000
_cell.angle_alpha   90.00
_cell.angle_beta   90.00
_cell.angle_gamma   90.00
#
_symmetry.space_group_name_H-M   'P 1'
#
loop_
_entity.id
_entity.type
_entity.pdbx_description
1 polymer ?
#
loop_
_entity_poly.entity_id
_entity_poly.type
_entity_poly.pdbx_seq_one_letter_code
_entity_poly.pdbx_strand_id
1 'polypeptide(L)'
;MLSAFQNTPLASRAWRLKNLYAIRDADGVLVPFRPNEAQRMFFNRMHLCNHVLKARKLGFSTFIEVIFLDDLLFSATGVSVGIIDYTLEDAESKLGMMRVAYENLDNRELHPQTWQVGAAIKRAVPLVAQATKKLTFGNGSVAKCSTSLRGSTPQRLHVSELGKTAIWAPIKAREIINGAFNSMTPGNVRNIESTHEGGEGRRALPAGESGDAQR
;
A
#
# COMPACT_ATOMS: atom_id res chain seq x y z
N MET A 1 -5.85 17.13 -14.50
CA MET A 1 -6.68 17.43 -13.31
C MET A 1 -5.96 18.34 -12.31
N LEU A 2 -4.72 18.07 -11.90
CA LEU A 2 -4.01 18.91 -10.91
C LEU A 2 -3.82 20.37 -11.30
N SER A 3 -3.68 20.70 -12.61
CA SER A 3 -3.54 22.09 -13.08
C SER A 3 -4.75 22.97 -12.74
N ALA A 4 -5.94 22.38 -12.66
CA ALA A 4 -7.16 23.10 -12.27
C ALA A 4 -7.24 23.43 -10.77
N PHE A 5 -6.38 22.83 -9.94
CA PHE A 5 -6.41 22.96 -8.48
C PHE A 5 -5.16 23.63 -7.90
N GLN A 6 -4.25 24.15 -8.75
CA GLN A 6 -2.94 24.67 -8.31
C GLN A 6 -3.04 25.74 -7.21
N ASN A 7 -4.13 26.49 -7.14
CA ASN A 7 -4.35 27.54 -6.13
C ASN A 7 -5.37 27.12 -5.04
N THR A 8 -5.66 25.83 -4.90
CA THR A 8 -6.58 25.32 -3.89
C THR A 8 -5.88 24.39 -2.92
N PRO A 9 -6.43 24.13 -1.73
CA PRO A 9 -5.90 23.15 -0.79
C PRO A 9 -5.70 21.75 -1.40
N LEU A 10 -6.46 21.41 -2.45
CA LEU A 10 -6.32 20.15 -3.19
C LEU A 10 -4.97 19.95 -3.87
N ALA A 11 -4.21 21.02 -4.14
CA ALA A 11 -2.84 20.90 -4.63
C ALA A 11 -1.92 20.20 -3.61
N SER A 12 -2.17 20.39 -2.32
CA SER A 12 -1.39 19.79 -1.24
C SER A 12 -1.79 18.33 -0.99
N ARG A 13 -0.89 17.40 -1.26
CA ARG A 13 -1.07 15.98 -0.93
C ARG A 13 -1.30 15.76 0.57
N ALA A 14 -0.54 16.47 1.42
CA ALA A 14 -0.71 16.39 2.87
C ALA A 14 -2.13 16.83 3.30
N TRP A 15 -2.66 17.85 2.67
CA TRP A 15 -4.03 18.28 2.92
C TRP A 15 -5.04 17.22 2.48
N ARG A 16 -4.89 16.64 1.28
CA ARG A 16 -5.77 15.59 0.77
C ARG A 16 -5.79 14.37 1.69
N LEU A 17 -4.61 13.88 2.09
CA LEU A 17 -4.48 12.74 3.01
C LEU A 17 -5.18 12.99 4.34
N LYS A 18 -5.18 14.23 4.83
CA LYS A 18 -5.83 14.61 6.08
C LYS A 18 -7.35 14.77 5.96
N ASN A 19 -7.89 15.16 4.80
CA ASN A 19 -9.24 15.72 4.72
C ASN A 19 -10.20 14.94 3.81
N LEU A 20 -9.72 14.02 2.95
CA LEU A 20 -10.57 13.40 1.94
C LEU A 20 -10.90 11.93 2.20
N TYR A 21 -10.05 11.21 2.92
CA TYR A 21 -10.15 9.76 3.00
C TYR A 21 -10.77 9.29 4.30
N ALA A 22 -11.47 8.16 4.23
CA ALA A 22 -11.96 7.42 5.38
C ALA A 22 -11.36 6.00 5.35
N ILE A 23 -11.21 5.41 6.52
CA ILE A 23 -10.68 4.07 6.72
C ILE A 23 -11.52 3.32 7.75
N ARG A 24 -11.37 2.00 7.80
CA ARG A 24 -11.81 1.24 8.97
C ARG A 24 -10.69 1.22 10.01
N ASP A 25 -11.04 1.53 11.24
CA ASP A 25 -10.14 1.42 12.38
C ASP A 25 -9.94 -0.05 12.83
N ALA A 26 -9.26 -0.25 13.96
CA ALA A 26 -8.99 -1.59 14.50
C ALA A 26 -10.26 -2.37 14.90
N ASP A 27 -11.35 -1.66 15.20
CA ASP A 27 -12.64 -2.21 15.59
C ASP A 27 -13.59 -2.38 14.38
N GLY A 28 -13.09 -2.06 13.16
CA GLY A 28 -13.86 -2.14 11.92
C GLY A 28 -14.79 -0.94 11.69
N VAL A 29 -14.76 0.07 12.58
CA VAL A 29 -15.57 1.26 12.48
C VAL A 29 -15.01 2.18 11.39
N LEU A 30 -15.90 2.72 10.56
CA LEU A 30 -15.54 3.66 9.52
C LEU A 30 -15.29 5.05 10.13
N VAL A 31 -14.07 5.56 9.97
CA VAL A 31 -13.61 6.83 10.56
C VAL A 31 -12.87 7.69 9.53
N PRO A 32 -12.87 9.03 9.67
CA PRO A 32 -12.03 9.89 8.85
C PRO A 32 -10.55 9.54 9.06
N PHE A 33 -9.81 9.38 7.99
CA PHE A 33 -8.39 9.11 8.06
C PHE A 33 -7.63 10.34 8.59
N ARG A 34 -6.79 10.11 9.57
CA ARG A 34 -5.89 11.13 10.15
C ARG A 34 -4.52 10.49 10.34
N PRO A 35 -3.52 10.87 9.53
CA PRO A 35 -2.18 10.33 9.71
C PRO A 35 -1.65 10.55 11.12
N ASN A 36 -1.21 9.48 11.77
CA ASN A 36 -0.54 9.56 13.07
C ASN A 36 0.88 10.13 12.93
N GLU A 37 1.57 10.34 14.04
CA GLU A 37 2.90 10.95 14.02
C GLU A 37 3.92 10.13 13.22
N ALA A 38 3.97 8.81 13.42
CA ALA A 38 4.89 7.93 12.69
C ALA A 38 4.63 7.95 11.17
N GLN A 39 3.35 7.97 10.77
CA GLN A 39 2.94 8.09 9.37
C GLN A 39 3.32 9.45 8.77
N ARG A 40 3.17 10.55 9.52
CA ARG A 40 3.62 11.89 9.08
C ARG A 40 5.14 11.95 8.95
N MET A 41 5.88 11.38 9.90
CA MET A 41 7.34 11.31 9.80
C MET A 41 7.79 10.54 8.57
N PHE A 42 7.17 9.39 8.30
CA PHE A 42 7.44 8.60 7.10
C PHE A 42 7.11 9.39 5.84
N PHE A 43 5.94 10.02 5.76
CA PHE A 43 5.53 10.83 4.61
C PHE A 43 6.54 11.93 4.25
N ASN A 44 7.04 12.63 5.28
CA ASN A 44 8.01 13.72 5.09
C ASN A 44 9.40 13.22 4.65
N ARG A 45 9.68 11.93 4.81
CA ARG A 45 10.97 11.30 4.48
C ARG A 45 10.87 10.27 3.36
N MET A 46 9.71 10.16 2.74
CA MET A 46 9.50 9.21 1.64
C MET A 46 10.42 9.47 0.47
N HIS A 47 11.03 8.41 -0.04
CA HIS A 47 11.82 8.34 -1.26
C HIS A 47 11.20 7.39 -2.28
N LEU A 48 11.93 7.13 -3.38
CA LEU A 48 11.51 6.14 -4.38
C LEU A 48 11.56 4.71 -3.85
N CYS A 49 12.43 4.43 -2.90
CA CYS A 49 12.54 3.13 -2.24
C CYS A 49 12.50 3.30 -0.72
N ASN A 50 11.49 2.74 -0.10
CA ASN A 50 11.27 2.84 1.33
C ASN A 50 11.19 1.45 1.94
N HIS A 51 11.91 1.26 3.04
CA HIS A 51 11.83 0.07 3.87
C HIS A 51 11.33 0.48 5.25
N VAL A 52 10.18 -0.07 5.65
CA VAL A 52 9.53 0.22 6.92
C VAL A 52 9.56 -1.03 7.79
N LEU A 53 10.44 -1.03 8.77
CA LEU A 53 10.38 -2.00 9.85
C LEU A 53 9.52 -1.42 10.97
N LYS A 54 8.43 -2.09 11.30
CA LYS A 54 7.40 -1.56 12.20
C LYS A 54 6.94 -2.55 13.25
N ALA A 55 6.44 -2.04 14.36
CA ALA A 55 5.61 -2.82 15.26
C ALA A 55 4.22 -3.08 14.63
N ARG A 56 3.52 -4.09 15.12
CA ARG A 56 2.14 -4.38 14.70
C ARG A 56 1.20 -3.21 15.03
N LYS A 57 0.13 -3.07 14.26
CA LYS A 57 -0.97 -2.10 14.48
C LYS A 57 -0.59 -0.61 14.40
N LEU A 58 0.53 -0.24 13.79
CA LEU A 58 0.89 1.17 13.54
C LEU A 58 0.19 1.77 12.31
N GLY A 59 -0.63 1.00 11.60
CA GLY A 59 -1.43 1.46 10.46
C GLY A 59 -0.63 1.84 9.21
N PHE A 60 0.62 1.35 9.06
CA PHE A 60 1.44 1.67 7.89
C PHE A 60 0.88 1.08 6.60
N SER A 61 0.37 -0.15 6.62
CA SER A 61 -0.26 -0.75 5.43
C SER A 61 -1.41 0.13 4.93
N THR A 62 -2.34 0.50 5.82
CA THR A 62 -3.45 1.40 5.49
C THR A 62 -2.95 2.75 4.95
N PHE A 63 -1.90 3.30 5.56
CA PHE A 63 -1.32 4.57 5.13
C PHE A 63 -0.74 4.50 3.73
N ILE A 64 0.02 3.45 3.41
CA ILE A 64 0.59 3.22 2.08
C ILE A 64 -0.53 3.08 1.03
N GLU A 65 -1.59 2.34 1.36
CA GLU A 65 -2.72 2.16 0.45
C GLU A 65 -3.47 3.48 0.19
N VAL A 66 -3.66 4.32 1.20
CA VAL A 66 -4.26 5.65 1.03
C VAL A 66 -3.36 6.57 0.20
N ILE A 67 -2.03 6.54 0.41
CA ILE A 67 -1.07 7.29 -0.42
C ILE A 67 -1.16 6.85 -1.88
N PHE A 68 -1.22 5.55 -2.15
CA PHE A 68 -1.28 5.03 -3.51
C PHE A 68 -2.63 5.28 -4.16
N LEU A 69 -3.72 5.26 -3.40
CA LEU A 69 -5.03 5.72 -3.89
C LEU A 69 -4.97 7.20 -4.29
N ASP A 70 -4.32 8.05 -3.50
CA ASP A 70 -4.13 9.47 -3.85
C ASP A 70 -3.36 9.62 -5.17
N ASP A 71 -2.32 8.80 -5.41
CA ASP A 71 -1.62 8.78 -6.69
C ASP A 71 -2.54 8.34 -7.85
N LEU A 72 -3.37 7.31 -7.65
CA LEU A 72 -4.32 6.84 -8.67
C LEU A 72 -5.34 7.92 -9.07
N LEU A 73 -5.79 8.73 -8.11
CA LEU A 73 -6.83 9.73 -8.32
C LEU A 73 -6.27 11.06 -8.88
N PHE A 74 -5.09 11.47 -8.44
CA PHE A 74 -4.55 12.80 -8.73
C PHE A 74 -3.39 12.81 -9.74
N SER A 75 -3.00 11.66 -10.29
CA SER A 75 -2.02 11.64 -11.38
C SER A 75 -2.59 12.27 -12.65
N ALA A 76 -1.73 12.96 -13.39
CA ALA A 76 -2.07 13.54 -14.70
C ALA A 76 -2.26 12.47 -15.78
N THR A 77 -1.57 11.35 -15.64
CA THR A 77 -1.63 10.17 -16.52
C THR A 77 -1.98 8.96 -15.67
N GLY A 78 -2.57 7.93 -16.26
CA GLY A 78 -2.89 6.69 -15.56
C GLY A 78 -1.67 6.10 -14.85
N VAL A 79 -1.87 5.71 -13.59
CA VAL A 79 -0.84 5.09 -12.75
C VAL A 79 -1.21 3.63 -12.48
N SER A 80 -0.21 2.76 -12.50
CA SER A 80 -0.36 1.35 -12.09
C SER A 80 0.22 1.14 -10.68
N VAL A 81 -0.62 0.59 -9.80
CA VAL A 81 -0.26 0.16 -8.45
C VAL A 81 -0.25 -1.35 -8.38
N GLY A 82 0.79 -1.91 -7.80
CA GLY A 82 0.92 -3.33 -7.46
C GLY A 82 0.99 -3.53 -5.95
N ILE A 83 0.21 -4.48 -5.44
CA ILE A 83 0.21 -4.87 -4.03
C ILE A 83 0.61 -6.34 -3.96
N ILE A 84 1.66 -6.64 -3.22
CA ILE A 84 2.13 -8.00 -2.95
C ILE A 84 2.05 -8.27 -1.45
N ASP A 85 1.51 -9.44 -1.09
CA ASP A 85 1.54 -9.92 0.29
C ASP A 85 1.90 -11.40 0.35
N TYR A 86 2.13 -11.89 1.57
CA TYR A 86 2.41 -13.30 1.84
C TYR A 86 1.27 -14.22 1.37
N THR A 87 0.02 -13.87 1.68
CA THR A 87 -1.19 -14.56 1.18
C THR A 87 -1.95 -13.69 0.19
N LEU A 88 -2.76 -14.33 -0.65
CA LEU A 88 -3.63 -13.60 -1.57
C LEU A 88 -4.74 -12.86 -0.81
N GLU A 89 -5.29 -13.46 0.23
CA GLU A 89 -6.31 -12.87 1.08
C GLU A 89 -5.83 -11.57 1.74
N ASP A 90 -4.59 -11.56 2.28
CA ASP A 90 -3.98 -10.35 2.84
C ASP A 90 -3.78 -9.27 1.76
N ALA A 91 -3.38 -9.65 0.55
CA ALA A 91 -3.23 -8.72 -0.57
C ALA A 91 -4.58 -8.14 -1.02
N GLU A 92 -5.64 -8.96 -1.08
CA GLU A 92 -7.01 -8.55 -1.39
C GLU A 92 -7.58 -7.63 -0.31
N SER A 93 -7.29 -7.92 0.96
CA SER A 93 -7.65 -7.06 2.09
C SER A 93 -7.07 -5.65 1.94
N LYS A 94 -5.80 -5.52 1.54
CA LYS A 94 -5.15 -4.22 1.29
C LYS A 94 -5.79 -3.47 0.12
N LEU A 95 -6.07 -4.16 -0.98
CA LEU A 95 -6.83 -3.56 -2.08
C LEU A 95 -8.24 -3.12 -1.62
N GLY A 96 -8.86 -3.87 -0.70
CA GLY A 96 -10.11 -3.51 -0.03
C GLY A 96 -10.01 -2.20 0.75
N MET A 97 -8.87 -1.91 1.40
CA MET A 97 -8.65 -0.63 2.09
C MET A 97 -8.71 0.56 1.12
N MET A 98 -8.10 0.44 -0.07
CA MET A 98 -8.21 1.47 -1.11
C MET A 98 -9.66 1.66 -1.57
N ARG A 99 -10.39 0.56 -1.75
CA ARG A 99 -11.80 0.60 -2.14
C ARG A 99 -12.64 1.34 -1.11
N VAL A 100 -12.52 0.99 0.17
CA VAL A 100 -13.24 1.65 1.27
C VAL A 100 -12.93 3.14 1.28
N ALA A 101 -11.66 3.53 1.15
CA ALA A 101 -11.26 4.93 1.14
C ALA A 101 -11.85 5.70 -0.06
N TYR A 102 -11.89 5.08 -1.25
CA TYR A 102 -12.50 5.69 -2.45
C TYR A 102 -14.03 5.80 -2.33
N GLU A 103 -14.70 4.75 -1.88
CA GLU A 103 -16.16 4.70 -1.77
C GLU A 103 -16.71 5.78 -0.83
N ASN A 104 -15.93 6.15 0.17
CA ASN A 104 -16.32 7.12 1.20
C ASN A 104 -15.79 8.54 1.00
N LEU A 105 -15.23 8.88 -0.17
CA LEU A 105 -14.79 10.25 -0.47
C LEU A 105 -15.92 11.28 -0.36
N ASP A 106 -17.15 10.91 -0.72
CA ASP A 106 -18.35 11.75 -0.72
C ASP A 106 -19.29 11.48 0.48
N ASN A 107 -18.79 10.79 1.49
CA ASN A 107 -19.54 10.53 2.69
C ASN A 107 -19.66 11.80 3.53
N ARG A 108 -20.89 12.37 3.58
CA ARG A 108 -21.17 13.65 4.24
C ARG A 108 -20.99 13.59 5.77
N GLU A 109 -21.28 12.47 6.38
CA GLU A 109 -21.15 12.31 7.84
C GLU A 109 -19.69 12.31 8.27
N LEU A 110 -18.82 11.66 7.50
CA LEU A 110 -17.38 11.58 7.78
C LEU A 110 -16.62 12.84 7.32
N HIS A 111 -17.09 13.47 6.26
CA HIS A 111 -16.43 14.60 5.61
C HIS A 111 -17.38 15.80 5.42
N PRO A 112 -17.97 16.37 6.50
CA PRO A 112 -18.99 17.40 6.39
C PRO A 112 -18.56 18.65 5.61
N GLN A 113 -17.25 18.94 5.59
CA GLN A 113 -16.69 20.11 4.89
C GLN A 113 -16.17 19.78 3.48
N THR A 114 -15.93 18.51 3.16
CA THR A 114 -15.22 18.13 1.91
C THR A 114 -15.95 17.07 1.08
N TRP A 115 -17.14 16.60 1.49
CA TRP A 115 -17.89 15.59 0.75
C TRP A 115 -18.21 15.98 -0.70
N GLN A 116 -18.48 17.29 -0.95
CA GLN A 116 -18.73 17.81 -2.30
C GLN A 116 -17.48 17.70 -3.18
N VAL A 117 -16.32 17.94 -2.59
CA VAL A 117 -15.01 17.75 -3.25
C VAL A 117 -14.82 16.27 -3.58
N GLY A 118 -15.10 15.38 -2.63
CA GLY A 118 -15.07 13.94 -2.85
C GLY A 118 -15.99 13.49 -3.96
N ALA A 119 -17.23 13.99 -4.00
CA ALA A 119 -18.18 13.72 -5.07
C ALA A 119 -17.68 14.24 -6.43
N ALA A 120 -17.01 15.38 -6.47
CA ALA A 120 -16.41 15.91 -7.69
C ALA A 120 -15.25 15.04 -8.17
N ILE A 121 -14.40 14.55 -7.26
CA ILE A 121 -13.31 13.61 -7.56
C ILE A 121 -13.88 12.31 -8.14
N LYS A 122 -14.89 11.71 -7.53
CA LYS A 122 -15.53 10.47 -8.02
C LYS A 122 -16.15 10.64 -9.41
N ARG A 123 -16.73 11.82 -9.71
CA ARG A 123 -17.22 12.12 -11.07
C ARG A 123 -16.10 12.26 -12.09
N ALA A 124 -14.99 12.90 -11.71
CA ALA A 124 -13.85 13.13 -12.60
C ALA A 124 -12.99 11.88 -12.81
N VAL A 125 -12.89 11.01 -11.80
CA VAL A 125 -12.11 9.76 -11.83
C VAL A 125 -13.00 8.64 -11.29
N PRO A 126 -14.02 8.21 -12.08
CA PRO A 126 -14.92 7.14 -11.65
C PRO A 126 -14.18 5.80 -11.53
N LEU A 127 -14.60 4.96 -10.60
CA LEU A 127 -14.22 3.56 -10.55
C LEU A 127 -15.03 2.81 -11.60
N VAL A 128 -14.42 2.50 -12.76
CA VAL A 128 -15.11 1.94 -13.92
C VAL A 128 -15.17 0.43 -13.91
N ALA A 129 -14.27 -0.23 -13.20
CA ALA A 129 -14.33 -1.67 -12.97
C ALA A 129 -13.70 -2.02 -11.61
N GLN A 130 -14.39 -2.90 -10.90
CA GLN A 130 -13.87 -3.46 -9.65
C GLN A 130 -14.04 -4.97 -9.63
N ALA A 131 -12.97 -5.63 -9.26
CA ALA A 131 -12.92 -7.06 -8.97
C ALA A 131 -12.16 -7.27 -7.66
N THR A 132 -12.20 -8.46 -7.09
CA THR A 132 -11.50 -8.78 -5.85
C THR A 132 -10.01 -8.44 -5.91
N LYS A 133 -9.38 -8.61 -7.07
CA LYS A 133 -7.93 -8.43 -7.29
C LYS A 133 -7.55 -7.20 -8.10
N LYS A 134 -8.53 -6.38 -8.52
CA LYS A 134 -8.27 -5.27 -9.43
C LYS A 134 -9.30 -4.15 -9.27
N LEU A 135 -8.79 -2.92 -9.21
CA LEU A 135 -9.58 -1.68 -9.35
C LEU A 135 -9.11 -0.95 -10.61
N THR A 136 -10.04 -0.46 -11.41
CA THR A 136 -9.73 0.31 -12.62
C THR A 136 -10.49 1.62 -12.58
N PHE A 137 -9.79 2.73 -12.79
CA PHE A 137 -10.32 4.09 -12.74
C PHE A 137 -10.45 4.70 -14.13
N GLY A 138 -11.39 5.63 -14.31
CA GLY A 138 -11.70 6.26 -15.58
C GLY A 138 -10.57 7.12 -16.17
N ASN A 139 -9.57 7.50 -15.38
CA ASN A 139 -8.36 8.17 -15.87
C ASN A 139 -7.27 7.20 -16.37
N GLY A 140 -7.58 5.90 -16.48
CA GLY A 140 -6.64 4.85 -16.89
C GLY A 140 -5.77 4.29 -15.75
N SER A 141 -5.93 4.78 -14.51
CA SER A 141 -5.22 4.24 -13.36
C SER A 141 -5.74 2.86 -12.96
N VAL A 142 -4.84 2.00 -12.49
CA VAL A 142 -5.17 0.61 -12.12
C VAL A 142 -4.43 0.21 -10.85
N ALA A 143 -5.14 -0.37 -9.88
CA ALA A 143 -4.53 -1.09 -8.77
C ALA A 143 -4.78 -2.59 -8.91
N LYS A 144 -3.75 -3.41 -8.64
CA LYS A 144 -3.83 -4.87 -8.67
C LYS A 144 -3.15 -5.45 -7.43
N CYS A 145 -3.71 -6.52 -6.90
CA CYS A 145 -3.08 -7.28 -5.83
C CYS A 145 -2.78 -8.73 -6.27
N SER A 146 -1.73 -9.29 -5.71
CA SER A 146 -1.26 -10.64 -6.02
C SER A 146 -0.30 -11.13 -4.95
N THR A 147 0.03 -12.41 -4.98
CA THR A 147 1.17 -12.97 -4.22
C THR A 147 2.49 -12.83 -4.98
N SER A 148 2.45 -12.53 -6.27
CA SER A 148 3.61 -12.17 -7.10
C SER A 148 3.10 -11.37 -8.31
N LEU A 149 3.85 -10.35 -8.75
CA LEU A 149 3.50 -9.49 -9.89
C LEU A 149 4.41 -9.80 -11.10
N ARG A 150 4.59 -11.07 -11.43
CA ARG A 150 5.37 -11.47 -12.60
C ARG A 150 4.76 -10.89 -13.89
N GLY A 151 5.61 -10.31 -14.74
CA GLY A 151 5.18 -9.71 -16.01
C GLY A 151 4.39 -8.39 -15.86
N SER A 152 4.37 -7.79 -14.67
CA SER A 152 3.77 -6.49 -14.41
C SER A 152 4.85 -5.49 -14.00
N THR A 153 4.77 -4.27 -14.53
CA THR A 153 5.68 -3.15 -14.22
C THR A 153 4.93 -2.04 -13.50
N PRO A 154 4.60 -2.20 -12.22
CA PRO A 154 3.85 -1.17 -11.51
C PRO A 154 4.71 0.08 -11.28
N GLN A 155 4.10 1.27 -11.40
CA GLN A 155 4.75 2.54 -11.06
C GLN A 155 4.76 2.79 -9.56
N ARG A 156 3.87 2.12 -8.83
CA ARG A 156 3.81 2.12 -7.37
C ARG A 156 3.72 0.67 -6.90
N LEU A 157 4.61 0.27 -6.03
CA LEU A 157 4.67 -1.09 -5.53
C LEU A 157 4.63 -1.09 -4.01
N HIS A 158 3.68 -1.81 -3.44
CA HIS A 158 3.64 -2.17 -2.03
C HIS A 158 3.96 -3.64 -1.87
N VAL A 159 5.02 -3.96 -1.14
CA VAL A 159 5.33 -5.32 -0.70
C VAL A 159 5.17 -5.36 0.81
N SER A 160 4.11 -6.00 1.24
CA SER A 160 3.80 -6.17 2.65
C SER A 160 4.39 -7.47 3.18
N GLU A 161 4.84 -7.44 4.43
CA GLU A 161 5.38 -8.58 5.18
C GLU A 161 6.46 -9.38 4.43
N LEU A 162 7.38 -8.64 3.73
CA LEU A 162 8.50 -9.28 3.02
C LEU A 162 9.40 -10.09 3.96
N GLY A 163 9.60 -9.62 5.21
CA GLY A 163 10.36 -10.34 6.22
C GLY A 163 9.75 -11.70 6.56
N LYS A 164 8.42 -11.74 6.78
CA LYS A 164 7.69 -13.00 6.98
C LYS A 164 7.82 -13.91 5.76
N THR A 165 7.67 -13.35 4.56
CA THR A 165 7.84 -14.10 3.31
C THR A 165 9.26 -14.67 3.17
N ALA A 166 10.29 -13.93 3.58
CA ALA A 166 11.67 -14.38 3.52
C ALA A 166 11.97 -15.54 4.48
N ILE A 167 11.31 -15.56 5.64
CA ILE A 167 11.47 -16.63 6.64
C ILE A 167 10.74 -17.90 6.21
N TRP A 168 9.47 -17.78 5.80
CA TRP A 168 8.60 -18.93 5.59
C TRP A 168 8.54 -19.41 4.14
N ALA A 169 8.88 -18.57 3.18
CA ALA A 169 8.87 -18.85 1.75
C ALA A 169 10.07 -18.16 1.04
N PRO A 170 11.30 -18.52 1.34
CA PRO A 170 12.50 -17.80 0.86
C PRO A 170 12.63 -17.78 -0.66
N ILE A 171 12.19 -18.82 -1.35
CA ILE A 171 12.15 -18.86 -2.83
C ILE A 171 11.22 -17.77 -3.35
N LYS A 172 10.01 -17.66 -2.77
CA LYS A 172 9.03 -16.63 -3.14
C LYS A 172 9.56 -15.22 -2.85
N ALA A 173 10.22 -15.00 -1.70
CA ALA A 173 10.82 -13.70 -1.39
C ALA A 173 11.88 -13.31 -2.45
N ARG A 174 12.72 -14.25 -2.86
CA ARG A 174 13.72 -14.07 -3.93
C ARG A 174 13.06 -13.76 -5.27
N GLU A 175 11.96 -14.43 -5.60
CA GLU A 175 11.16 -14.15 -6.80
C GLU A 175 10.54 -12.74 -6.80
N ILE A 176 10.03 -12.28 -5.65
CA ILE A 176 9.51 -10.92 -5.50
C ILE A 176 10.62 -9.90 -5.73
N ILE A 177 11.78 -10.09 -5.10
CA ILE A 177 12.94 -9.19 -5.25
C ILE A 177 13.43 -9.18 -6.71
N ASN A 178 13.65 -10.34 -7.31
CA ASN A 178 14.20 -10.43 -8.66
C ASN A 178 13.16 -10.07 -9.75
N GLY A 179 11.88 -10.38 -9.52
CA GLY A 179 10.81 -10.11 -10.48
C GLY A 179 10.25 -8.70 -10.35
N ALA A 180 9.59 -8.41 -9.23
CA ALA A 180 8.86 -7.15 -9.08
C ALA A 180 9.79 -5.94 -8.93
N PHE A 181 10.94 -6.06 -8.23
CA PHE A 181 11.84 -4.92 -8.03
C PHE A 181 12.63 -4.58 -9.30
N ASN A 182 13.13 -5.58 -10.01
CA ASN A 182 13.92 -5.36 -11.22
C ASN A 182 13.06 -4.94 -12.42
N SER A 183 11.75 -5.20 -12.38
CA SER A 183 10.83 -4.73 -13.43
C SER A 183 10.45 -3.26 -13.30
N MET A 184 10.73 -2.62 -12.15
CA MET A 184 10.41 -1.22 -11.93
C MET A 184 11.41 -0.30 -12.63
N THR A 185 10.90 0.64 -13.42
CA THR A 185 11.72 1.68 -14.05
C THR A 185 12.17 2.73 -13.05
N PRO A 186 13.29 3.44 -13.31
CA PRO A 186 13.72 4.57 -12.48
C PRO A 186 12.59 5.61 -12.32
N GLY A 187 12.46 6.16 -11.11
CA GLY A 187 11.39 7.12 -10.79
C GLY A 187 10.11 6.49 -10.21
N ASN A 188 9.97 5.18 -10.27
CA ASN A 188 8.85 4.47 -9.66
C ASN A 188 9.05 4.31 -8.14
N VAL A 189 7.94 4.31 -7.39
CA VAL A 189 7.95 4.23 -5.92
C VAL A 189 7.66 2.82 -5.45
N ARG A 190 8.52 2.31 -4.55
CA ARG A 190 8.29 1.05 -3.84
C ARG A 190 8.32 1.26 -2.33
N ASN A 191 7.33 0.72 -1.66
CA ASN A 191 7.25 0.64 -0.21
C ASN A 191 7.28 -0.83 0.20
N ILE A 192 8.26 -1.18 1.00
CA ILE A 192 8.42 -2.52 1.56
C ILE A 192 8.19 -2.38 3.05
N GLU A 193 7.23 -3.11 3.59
CA GLU A 193 7.01 -3.14 5.02
C GLU A 193 7.18 -4.55 5.59
N SER A 194 7.66 -4.61 6.81
CA SER A 194 7.76 -5.84 7.59
C SER A 194 7.52 -5.56 9.05
N THR A 195 6.78 -6.44 9.69
CA THR A 195 6.64 -6.44 11.14
C THR A 195 7.86 -7.11 11.74
N HIS A 196 8.40 -6.53 12.82
CA HIS A 196 9.41 -7.22 13.62
C HIS A 196 8.74 -8.40 14.33
N GLU A 197 9.05 -9.61 13.92
CA GLU A 197 8.71 -10.80 14.67
C GLU A 197 9.73 -10.93 15.78
N GLY A 198 9.32 -10.69 17.03
CA GLY A 198 10.15 -10.89 18.21
C GLY A 198 10.75 -12.31 18.19
N GLY A 199 12.00 -12.42 18.61
CA GLY A 199 12.89 -13.56 18.40
C GLY A 199 12.51 -14.92 19.00
N GLU A 200 11.26 -15.31 19.04
CA GLU A 200 10.83 -16.68 19.41
C GLU A 200 11.00 -17.71 18.27
N GLY A 201 11.47 -17.30 17.10
CA GLY A 201 11.67 -18.16 15.92
C GLY A 201 13.09 -18.72 15.73
N ARG A 202 14.03 -18.50 16.64
CA ARG A 202 15.28 -19.26 16.63
C ARG A 202 15.04 -20.66 17.18
N ARG A 203 14.41 -21.54 16.40
CA ARG A 203 14.70 -22.96 16.55
C ARG A 203 16.20 -23.10 16.29
N ALA A 204 16.97 -23.41 17.34
CA ALA A 204 18.35 -23.84 17.22
C ALA A 204 18.40 -24.91 16.10
N LEU A 205 19.24 -24.66 15.11
CA LEU A 205 19.65 -25.72 14.20
C LEU A 205 20.12 -26.86 15.07
N PRO A 206 19.70 -28.09 14.83
CA PRO A 206 20.21 -29.24 15.58
C PRO A 206 21.73 -29.20 15.47
N ALA A 207 22.40 -29.22 16.61
CA ALA A 207 23.84 -29.34 16.67
C ALA A 207 24.22 -30.57 15.83
N GLY A 208 25.00 -30.34 14.77
CA GLY A 208 25.51 -31.43 13.96
C GLY A 208 26.23 -32.41 14.89
N GLU A 209 25.85 -33.67 14.83
CA GLU A 209 26.56 -34.75 15.44
C GLU A 209 28.01 -34.69 14.92
N SER A 210 28.93 -34.37 15.82
CA SER A 210 30.33 -34.57 15.61
C SER A 210 30.58 -36.06 15.51
N GLY A 211 30.58 -36.58 14.30
CA GLY A 211 31.02 -37.95 14.04
C GLY A 211 32.46 -38.12 14.48
N ASP A 212 32.63 -38.80 15.60
CA ASP A 212 33.93 -39.39 15.97
C ASP A 212 34.38 -40.33 14.88
N ALA A 213 35.38 -39.95 14.16
CA ALA A 213 36.18 -40.85 13.35
C ALA A 213 37.38 -41.27 14.20
N GLN A 214 37.24 -42.32 14.97
CA GLN A 214 38.34 -43.16 15.43
C GLN A 214 38.65 -44.22 14.36
N ARG A 215 39.81 -44.20 13.82
CA ARG A 215 40.84 -45.17 13.40
C ARG A 215 41.37 -44.90 12.01
#